data_f12160952bedd40ed6ff9d5039a5e504
#
_entry.id   f12160952bedd40ed6ff9d5039a5e504
#
_cell.length_a   1.000
_cell.length_b   1.000
_cell.length_c   1.000
_cell.angle_alpha   90.00
_cell.angle_beta   90.00
_cell.angle_gamma   90.00
#
_symmetry.space_group_name_H-M   'P 1'
#
loop_
_entity.id
_entity.type
_entity.pdbx_description
1 polymer ?
#
loop_
_entity_poly.entity_id
_entity_poly.type
_entity_poly.pdbx_seq_one_letter_code
_entity_poly.pdbx_strand_id
1 'polypeptide(L)'
;MSFPFEAVVFDLDGTLVATDQFWVPAARAATRRVFRERGIDRPEPSGEEWMRLVGHPLSIGLRIVVPDLGAEDLEALEAACVEEEQKAMASHGLKLLPGAEGMLTEFRQRGLQLGIASNCGGGYLARVMEGLGLARWIDEARCLDSPGIRTKDDMVADLLLCFGTRAAVMVGDRVGDMHAGRVNGLRTVAYTGAFGDSAEAMGADWTTDDLGEVVELLAGAEPS
;
A
#
# COMPACT_ATOMS: atom_id res chain seq x y z
N MET A 1 -2.50 -17.10 26.48
CA MET A 1 -2.63 -15.65 26.72
C MET A 1 -3.52 -15.11 25.60
N SER A 2 -4.45 -14.21 25.90
CA SER A 2 -5.26 -13.57 24.86
C SER A 2 -4.37 -12.61 24.06
N PHE A 3 -4.53 -12.57 22.75
CA PHE A 3 -3.85 -11.61 21.88
C PHE A 3 -4.34 -10.20 22.23
N PRO A 4 -3.47 -9.19 22.37
CA PRO A 4 -3.88 -7.88 22.91
C PRO A 4 -4.68 -7.02 21.92
N PHE A 5 -4.76 -7.44 20.65
CA PHE A 5 -5.45 -6.73 19.58
C PHE A 5 -6.58 -7.58 19.01
N GLU A 6 -7.61 -6.90 18.51
CA GLU A 6 -8.80 -7.50 17.87
C GLU A 6 -8.82 -7.30 16.37
N ALA A 7 -8.04 -6.31 15.86
CA ALA A 7 -7.96 -6.03 14.44
C ALA A 7 -6.55 -5.59 14.02
N VAL A 8 -6.26 -5.77 12.72
CA VAL A 8 -5.06 -5.22 12.07
C VAL A 8 -5.48 -4.52 10.78
N VAL A 9 -5.01 -3.30 10.59
CA VAL A 9 -5.14 -2.54 9.35
C VAL A 9 -3.80 -2.53 8.64
N PHE A 10 -3.79 -2.90 7.37
CA PHE A 10 -2.60 -2.94 6.54
C PHE A 10 -2.63 -1.86 5.47
N ASP A 11 -1.48 -1.28 5.15
CA ASP A 11 -1.27 -0.75 3.82
C ASP A 11 -1.17 -1.90 2.81
N LEU A 12 -1.23 -1.59 1.52
CA LEU A 12 -1.25 -2.59 0.45
C LEU A 12 0.10 -2.67 -0.26
N ASP A 13 0.52 -1.56 -0.88
CA ASP A 13 1.64 -1.50 -1.81
C ASP A 13 2.98 -1.34 -1.08
N GLY A 14 3.84 -2.35 -1.10
CA GLY A 14 5.08 -2.36 -0.31
C GLY A 14 4.91 -2.91 1.10
N THR A 15 3.68 -3.23 1.50
CA THR A 15 3.37 -3.88 2.78
C THR A 15 2.85 -5.29 2.60
N LEU A 16 1.87 -5.51 1.74
CA LEU A 16 1.34 -6.84 1.42
C LEU A 16 1.74 -7.29 0.01
N VAL A 17 1.86 -6.36 -0.93
CA VAL A 17 2.03 -6.62 -2.36
C VAL A 17 3.43 -6.20 -2.83
N ALA A 18 4.07 -7.07 -3.63
CA ALA A 18 5.33 -6.81 -4.30
C ALA A 18 5.13 -5.91 -5.54
N THR A 19 4.73 -4.67 -5.32
CA THR A 19 4.30 -3.70 -6.34
C THR A 19 5.43 -3.36 -7.31
N ASP A 20 6.68 -3.34 -6.87
CA ASP A 20 7.88 -3.09 -7.68
C ASP A 20 7.98 -4.03 -8.89
N GLN A 21 7.52 -5.27 -8.77
CA GLN A 21 7.65 -6.30 -9.80
C GLN A 21 6.81 -6.05 -11.04
N PHE A 22 5.69 -5.36 -10.92
CA PHE A 22 4.84 -5.02 -12.08
C PHE A 22 4.78 -3.52 -12.34
N TRP A 23 4.87 -2.67 -11.31
CA TRP A 23 4.77 -1.23 -11.46
C TRP A 23 5.93 -0.62 -12.25
N VAL A 24 7.18 -0.92 -11.91
CA VAL A 24 8.35 -0.35 -12.59
C VAL A 24 8.35 -0.69 -14.09
N PRO A 25 8.13 -1.95 -14.52
CA PRO A 25 7.95 -2.25 -15.93
C PRO A 25 6.81 -1.48 -16.61
N ALA A 26 5.66 -1.35 -15.95
CA ALA A 26 4.50 -0.63 -16.46
C ALA A 26 4.79 0.86 -16.64
N ALA A 27 5.32 1.52 -15.61
CA ALA A 27 5.65 2.94 -15.64
C ALA A 27 6.68 3.27 -16.74
N ARG A 28 7.68 2.43 -16.93
CA ARG A 28 8.65 2.57 -18.02
C ARG A 28 8.01 2.41 -19.38
N ALA A 29 7.13 1.42 -19.57
CA ALA A 29 6.42 1.21 -20.82
C ALA A 29 5.53 2.42 -21.17
N ALA A 30 4.79 2.92 -20.17
CA ALA A 30 3.97 4.12 -20.31
C ALA A 30 4.79 5.35 -20.70
N THR A 31 5.90 5.58 -19.98
CA THR A 31 6.81 6.69 -20.25
C THR A 31 7.38 6.67 -21.65
N ARG A 32 7.92 5.53 -22.11
CA ARG A 32 8.47 5.39 -23.46
C ARG A 32 7.42 5.68 -24.53
N ARG A 33 6.20 5.21 -24.31
CA ARG A 33 5.08 5.47 -25.21
C ARG A 33 4.76 6.94 -25.29
N VAL A 34 4.47 7.58 -24.15
CA VAL A 34 4.06 8.98 -24.09
C VAL A 34 5.17 9.92 -24.56
N PHE A 35 6.41 9.72 -24.12
CA PHE A 35 7.53 10.58 -24.53
C PHE A 35 7.75 10.53 -26.05
N ARG A 36 7.68 9.35 -26.66
CA ARG A 36 7.78 9.21 -28.12
C ARG A 36 6.60 9.88 -28.84
N GLU A 37 5.37 9.66 -28.39
CA GLU A 37 4.15 10.20 -29.02
C GLU A 37 4.05 11.73 -28.92
N ARG A 38 4.55 12.29 -27.81
CA ARG A 38 4.52 13.72 -27.52
C ARG A 38 5.80 14.46 -27.89
N GLY A 39 6.84 13.77 -28.40
CA GLY A 39 8.12 14.36 -28.74
C GLY A 39 8.88 14.92 -27.52
N ILE A 40 8.72 14.32 -26.35
CA ILE A 40 9.36 14.74 -25.11
C ILE A 40 10.79 14.18 -25.08
N ASP A 41 11.78 15.08 -25.21
CA ASP A 41 13.21 14.73 -25.18
C ASP A 41 13.76 14.84 -23.76
N ARG A 42 13.58 13.78 -22.97
CA ARG A 42 14.16 13.64 -21.63
C ARG A 42 14.42 12.16 -21.31
N PRO A 43 15.39 11.85 -20.41
CA PRO A 43 15.62 10.48 -19.97
C PRO A 43 14.39 9.94 -19.21
N GLU A 44 14.18 8.63 -19.31
CA GLU A 44 13.21 7.93 -18.49
C GLU A 44 13.63 7.98 -17.02
N PRO A 45 12.68 8.13 -16.10
CA PRO A 45 12.97 7.95 -14.67
C PRO A 45 13.49 6.54 -14.38
N SER A 46 14.40 6.43 -13.44
CA SER A 46 14.92 5.16 -12.94
C SER A 46 13.84 4.35 -12.23
N GLY A 47 14.09 3.07 -12.00
CA GLY A 47 13.18 2.24 -11.19
C GLY A 47 13.01 2.76 -9.77
N GLU A 48 14.08 3.28 -9.17
CA GLU A 48 14.05 3.87 -7.83
C GLU A 48 13.20 5.15 -7.78
N GLU A 49 13.31 6.01 -8.79
CA GLU A 49 12.46 7.20 -8.89
C GLU A 49 10.99 6.83 -9.03
N TRP A 50 10.67 5.79 -9.83
CA TRP A 50 9.32 5.28 -9.95
C TRP A 50 8.77 4.71 -8.65
N MET A 51 9.61 4.10 -7.81
CA MET A 51 9.18 3.56 -6.52
C MET A 51 8.89 4.65 -5.48
N ARG A 52 9.41 5.87 -5.64
CA ARG A 52 9.05 7.03 -4.78
C ARG A 52 7.58 7.45 -4.93
N LEU A 53 6.96 7.11 -6.05
CA LEU A 53 5.54 7.40 -6.29
C LEU A 53 4.63 6.47 -5.49
N VAL A 54 5.04 5.23 -5.27
CA VAL A 54 4.20 4.21 -4.60
C VAL A 54 3.88 4.66 -3.17
N GLY A 55 2.61 4.52 -2.79
CA GLY A 55 2.07 5.05 -1.53
C GLY A 55 1.41 6.44 -1.66
N HIS A 56 1.57 7.12 -2.82
CA HIS A 56 0.84 8.35 -3.16
C HIS A 56 -0.28 8.09 -4.17
N PRO A 57 -1.32 8.94 -4.21
CA PRO A 57 -2.23 8.99 -5.36
C PRO A 57 -1.43 9.16 -6.65
N LEU A 58 -1.78 8.44 -7.73
CA LEU A 58 -0.97 8.41 -8.97
C LEU A 58 -0.71 9.82 -9.53
N SER A 59 -1.72 10.67 -9.58
CA SER A 59 -1.60 12.05 -10.07
C SER A 59 -0.63 12.91 -9.25
N ILE A 60 -0.53 12.68 -7.94
CA ILE A 60 0.42 13.36 -7.05
C ILE A 60 1.82 12.77 -7.25
N GLY A 61 1.93 11.45 -7.27
CA GLY A 61 3.20 10.75 -7.43
C GLY A 61 3.89 11.08 -8.76
N LEU A 62 3.15 11.20 -9.85
CA LEU A 62 3.70 11.63 -11.15
C LEU A 62 4.34 13.01 -11.08
N ARG A 63 3.76 13.95 -10.33
CA ARG A 63 4.37 15.28 -10.13
C ARG A 63 5.66 15.25 -9.31
N ILE A 64 5.84 14.22 -8.47
CA ILE A 64 7.09 14.00 -7.73
C ILE A 64 8.17 13.46 -8.66
N VAL A 65 7.81 12.52 -9.53
CA VAL A 65 8.78 11.82 -10.41
C VAL A 65 9.13 12.63 -11.66
N VAL A 66 8.15 13.32 -12.23
CA VAL A 66 8.31 14.12 -13.46
C VAL A 66 7.75 15.55 -13.29
N PRO A 67 8.30 16.36 -12.36
CA PRO A 67 7.72 17.64 -11.96
C PRO A 67 7.65 18.67 -13.09
N ASP A 68 8.52 18.52 -14.12
CA ASP A 68 8.66 19.48 -15.21
C ASP A 68 7.70 19.23 -16.39
N LEU A 69 6.90 18.14 -16.34
CA LEU A 69 5.91 17.88 -17.39
C LEU A 69 4.71 18.80 -17.28
N GLY A 70 4.24 19.28 -18.45
CA GLY A 70 2.99 20.04 -18.56
C GLY A 70 1.77 19.23 -18.15
N ALA A 71 0.67 19.91 -17.82
CA ALA A 71 -0.55 19.25 -17.35
C ALA A 71 -1.09 18.22 -18.35
N GLU A 72 -1.12 18.54 -19.64
CA GLU A 72 -1.61 17.61 -20.69
C GLU A 72 -0.73 16.37 -20.84
N ASP A 73 0.59 16.52 -20.67
CA ASP A 73 1.53 15.39 -20.75
C ASP A 73 1.45 14.53 -19.50
N LEU A 74 1.21 15.12 -18.33
CA LEU A 74 0.96 14.39 -17.08
C LEU A 74 -0.34 13.57 -17.17
N GLU A 75 -1.42 14.14 -17.69
CA GLU A 75 -2.68 13.42 -17.90
C GLU A 75 -2.51 12.25 -18.87
N ALA A 76 -1.78 12.47 -19.98
CA ALA A 76 -1.48 11.40 -20.92
C ALA A 76 -0.61 10.30 -20.30
N LEU A 77 0.37 10.67 -19.48
CA LEU A 77 1.22 9.72 -18.76
C LEU A 77 0.44 8.95 -17.70
N GLU A 78 -0.44 9.60 -16.95
CA GLU A 78 -1.32 8.97 -15.97
C GLU A 78 -2.21 7.89 -16.63
N ALA A 79 -2.89 8.25 -17.70
CA ALA A 79 -3.72 7.30 -18.47
C ALA A 79 -2.89 6.12 -19.00
N ALA A 80 -1.70 6.40 -19.54
CA ALA A 80 -0.79 5.37 -20.03
C ALA A 80 -0.30 4.45 -18.90
N CYS A 81 0.02 5.00 -17.72
CA CYS A 81 0.42 4.21 -16.55
C CYS A 81 -0.68 3.24 -16.12
N VAL A 82 -1.93 3.69 -16.05
CA VAL A 82 -3.07 2.82 -15.70
C VAL A 82 -3.23 1.67 -16.70
N GLU A 83 -3.10 1.94 -18.01
CA GLU A 83 -3.20 0.89 -19.03
C GLU A 83 -2.05 -0.12 -18.95
N GLU A 84 -0.82 0.36 -18.84
CA GLU A 84 0.36 -0.52 -18.80
C GLU A 84 0.43 -1.30 -17.48
N GLU A 85 -0.01 -0.72 -16.37
CA GLU A 85 -0.16 -1.42 -15.09
C GLU A 85 -1.12 -2.61 -15.20
N GLN A 86 -2.29 -2.42 -15.81
CA GLN A 86 -3.25 -3.51 -16.03
C GLN A 86 -2.64 -4.65 -16.87
N LYS A 87 -1.90 -4.30 -17.94
CA LYS A 87 -1.19 -5.28 -18.78
C LYS A 87 -0.09 -6.01 -18.00
N ALA A 88 0.68 -5.28 -17.19
CA ALA A 88 1.75 -5.84 -16.39
C ALA A 88 1.22 -6.80 -15.32
N MET A 89 0.14 -6.44 -14.62
CA MET A 89 -0.53 -7.34 -13.67
C MET A 89 -1.00 -8.64 -14.33
N ALA A 90 -1.58 -8.54 -15.53
CA ALA A 90 -2.06 -9.71 -16.27
C ALA A 90 -0.92 -10.61 -16.78
N SER A 91 0.23 -10.04 -17.13
CA SER A 91 1.34 -10.77 -17.75
C SER A 91 2.39 -11.28 -16.76
N HIS A 92 2.71 -10.52 -15.72
CA HIS A 92 3.72 -10.88 -14.72
C HIS A 92 3.12 -11.55 -13.47
N GLY A 93 1.81 -11.39 -13.29
CA GLY A 93 1.08 -11.85 -12.10
C GLY A 93 1.30 -10.95 -10.88
N LEU A 94 0.30 -10.91 -10.03
CA LEU A 94 0.39 -10.28 -8.72
C LEU A 94 1.02 -11.24 -7.72
N LYS A 95 1.83 -10.72 -6.82
CA LYS A 95 2.46 -11.52 -5.76
C LYS A 95 2.37 -10.81 -4.42
N LEU A 96 2.10 -11.58 -3.39
CA LEU A 96 2.31 -11.14 -2.02
C LEU A 96 3.82 -11.02 -1.73
N LEU A 97 4.16 -10.10 -0.85
CA LEU A 97 5.50 -10.04 -0.28
C LEU A 97 5.79 -11.31 0.56
N PRO A 98 7.06 -11.73 0.67
CA PRO A 98 7.44 -12.86 1.51
C PRO A 98 6.90 -12.69 2.94
N GLY A 99 6.39 -13.77 3.52
CA GLY A 99 5.81 -13.76 4.87
C GLY A 99 4.35 -13.28 4.96
N ALA A 100 3.85 -12.46 4.02
CA ALA A 100 2.51 -11.89 4.10
C ALA A 100 1.39 -12.95 4.18
N GLU A 101 1.45 -14.00 3.36
CA GLU A 101 0.43 -15.05 3.38
C GLU A 101 0.37 -15.79 4.74
N GLY A 102 1.52 -16.12 5.29
CA GLY A 102 1.63 -16.77 6.61
C GLY A 102 1.09 -15.87 7.72
N MET A 103 1.51 -14.61 7.73
CA MET A 103 1.05 -13.59 8.69
C MET A 103 -0.48 -13.41 8.65
N LEU A 104 -1.05 -13.19 7.47
CA LEU A 104 -2.51 -13.03 7.30
C LEU A 104 -3.27 -14.27 7.77
N THR A 105 -2.76 -15.46 7.44
CA THR A 105 -3.38 -16.73 7.85
C THR A 105 -3.36 -16.88 9.37
N GLU A 106 -2.25 -16.57 10.03
CA GLU A 106 -2.11 -16.66 11.47
C GLU A 106 -3.05 -15.67 12.19
N PHE A 107 -3.17 -14.44 11.73
CA PHE A 107 -4.11 -13.47 12.29
C PHE A 107 -5.57 -13.93 12.16
N ARG A 108 -5.94 -14.53 11.02
CA ARG A 108 -7.29 -15.11 10.84
C ARG A 108 -7.54 -16.27 11.77
N GLN A 109 -6.56 -17.15 11.98
CA GLN A 109 -6.68 -18.28 12.92
C GLN A 109 -6.84 -17.81 14.37
N ARG A 110 -6.28 -16.66 14.72
CA ARG A 110 -6.46 -16.01 16.02
C ARG A 110 -7.78 -15.24 16.14
N GLY A 111 -8.58 -15.16 15.07
CA GLY A 111 -9.88 -14.50 15.05
C GLY A 111 -9.84 -12.99 14.91
N LEU A 112 -8.71 -12.39 14.47
CA LEU A 112 -8.61 -10.96 14.24
C LEU A 112 -9.38 -10.55 12.99
N GLN A 113 -9.95 -9.34 13.03
CA GLN A 113 -10.48 -8.65 11.86
C GLN A 113 -9.33 -7.98 11.10
N LEU A 114 -9.31 -8.14 9.77
CA LEU A 114 -8.24 -7.62 8.93
C LEU A 114 -8.78 -6.63 7.91
N GLY A 115 -8.15 -5.45 7.85
CA GLY A 115 -8.51 -4.38 6.93
C GLY A 115 -7.36 -3.90 6.06
N ILE A 116 -7.69 -3.32 4.90
CA ILE A 116 -6.75 -2.63 4.03
C ILE A 116 -7.11 -1.15 3.95
N ALA A 117 -6.12 -0.27 4.11
CA ALA A 117 -6.20 1.17 3.89
C ALA A 117 -5.10 1.59 2.89
N SER A 118 -5.45 1.82 1.62
CA SER A 118 -4.47 2.15 0.57
C SER A 118 -4.82 3.42 -0.19
N ASN A 119 -3.81 4.24 -0.49
CA ASN A 119 -3.94 5.46 -1.31
C ASN A 119 -4.13 5.18 -2.82
N CYS A 120 -4.46 3.97 -3.19
CA CYS A 120 -4.73 3.59 -4.57
C CYS A 120 -6.16 3.97 -5.02
N GLY A 121 -6.44 3.83 -6.31
CA GLY A 121 -7.79 3.94 -6.86
C GLY A 121 -8.58 2.62 -6.72
N GLY A 122 -9.92 2.73 -6.74
CA GLY A 122 -10.83 1.59 -6.53
C GLY A 122 -10.69 0.48 -7.57
N GLY A 123 -10.45 0.86 -8.83
CA GLY A 123 -10.20 -0.13 -9.90
C GLY A 123 -8.92 -0.92 -9.71
N TYR A 124 -7.86 -0.31 -9.17
CA TYR A 124 -6.63 -1.00 -8.80
C TYR A 124 -6.87 -1.94 -7.62
N LEU A 125 -7.46 -1.42 -6.53
CA LEU A 125 -7.76 -2.22 -5.34
C LEU A 125 -8.57 -3.47 -5.69
N ALA A 126 -9.63 -3.33 -6.49
CA ALA A 126 -10.46 -4.46 -6.90
C ALA A 126 -9.66 -5.54 -7.64
N ARG A 127 -8.78 -5.14 -8.59
CA ARG A 127 -7.93 -6.09 -9.33
C ARG A 127 -6.92 -6.81 -8.43
N VAL A 128 -6.31 -6.10 -7.47
CA VAL A 128 -5.36 -6.71 -6.53
C VAL A 128 -6.10 -7.67 -5.58
N MET A 129 -7.25 -7.25 -5.05
CA MET A 129 -8.08 -8.09 -4.17
C MET A 129 -8.50 -9.40 -4.86
N GLU A 130 -8.94 -9.32 -6.11
CA GLU A 130 -9.35 -10.48 -6.91
C GLU A 130 -8.13 -11.33 -7.31
N GLY A 131 -7.10 -10.71 -7.89
CA GLY A 131 -5.95 -11.41 -8.44
C GLY A 131 -5.13 -12.17 -7.40
N LEU A 132 -5.07 -11.69 -6.16
CA LEU A 132 -4.41 -12.36 -5.04
C LEU A 132 -5.40 -13.16 -4.16
N GLY A 133 -6.69 -13.10 -4.43
CA GLY A 133 -7.72 -13.75 -3.63
C GLY A 133 -7.72 -13.27 -2.18
N LEU A 134 -7.46 -11.97 -1.94
CA LEU A 134 -7.30 -11.40 -0.61
C LEU A 134 -8.57 -11.49 0.25
N ALA A 135 -9.74 -11.60 -0.37
CA ALA A 135 -11.02 -11.74 0.33
C ALA A 135 -11.10 -12.97 1.26
N ARG A 136 -10.16 -13.93 1.12
CA ARG A 136 -10.06 -15.07 2.06
C ARG A 136 -9.53 -14.67 3.44
N TRP A 137 -8.85 -13.51 3.54
CA TRP A 137 -8.29 -13.01 4.79
C TRP A 137 -8.86 -11.66 5.20
N ILE A 138 -9.08 -10.76 4.21
CA ILE A 138 -9.46 -9.36 4.43
C ILE A 138 -10.98 -9.24 4.56
N ASP A 139 -11.42 -8.66 5.66
CA ASP A 139 -12.84 -8.43 5.94
C ASP A 139 -13.33 -7.16 5.24
N GLU A 140 -12.53 -6.08 5.26
CA GLU A 140 -12.88 -4.78 4.71
C GLU A 140 -11.66 -4.11 4.05
N ALA A 141 -11.89 -3.35 2.98
CA ALA A 141 -10.84 -2.59 2.31
C ALA A 141 -11.32 -1.18 1.97
N ARG A 142 -10.44 -0.18 2.13
CA ARG A 142 -10.71 1.22 1.80
C ARG A 142 -9.60 1.77 0.92
N CYS A 143 -10.00 2.62 -0.02
CA CYS A 143 -9.10 3.38 -0.88
C CYS A 143 -9.64 4.81 -1.08
N LEU A 144 -8.95 5.62 -1.86
CA LEU A 144 -9.35 7.01 -2.10
C LEU A 144 -10.71 7.16 -2.80
N ASP A 145 -11.14 6.16 -3.56
CA ASP A 145 -12.46 6.16 -4.21
C ASP A 145 -13.58 5.62 -3.31
N SER A 146 -13.28 5.23 -2.07
CA SER A 146 -14.30 4.76 -1.13
C SER A 146 -15.21 5.92 -0.68
N PRO A 147 -16.53 5.71 -0.55
CA PRO A 147 -17.47 6.78 -0.18
C PRO A 147 -17.09 7.46 1.14
N GLY A 148 -17.03 8.79 1.13
CA GLY A 148 -16.73 9.59 2.33
C GLY A 148 -15.25 9.68 2.71
N ILE A 149 -14.35 8.99 2.01
CA ILE A 149 -12.91 8.96 2.25
C ILE A 149 -12.21 10.08 1.47
N ARG A 150 -11.26 10.75 2.10
CA ARG A 150 -10.38 11.76 1.50
C ARG A 150 -8.91 11.50 1.79
N THR A 151 -8.62 10.85 2.90
CA THR A 151 -7.25 10.59 3.40
C THR A 151 -7.14 9.17 3.92
N LYS A 152 -5.92 8.70 4.11
CA LYS A 152 -5.68 7.41 4.79
C LYS A 152 -6.18 7.42 6.24
N ASP A 153 -6.16 8.57 6.89
CA ASP A 153 -6.69 8.74 8.26
C ASP A 153 -8.19 8.41 8.29
N ASP A 154 -8.95 8.90 7.28
CA ASP A 154 -10.38 8.58 7.14
C ASP A 154 -10.61 7.09 6.89
N MET A 155 -9.74 6.44 6.10
CA MET A 155 -9.80 4.99 5.82
C MET A 155 -9.67 4.18 7.10
N VAL A 156 -8.65 4.49 7.91
CA VAL A 156 -8.41 3.81 9.19
C VAL A 156 -9.58 4.05 10.14
N ALA A 157 -10.07 5.29 10.26
CA ALA A 157 -11.22 5.61 11.10
C ALA A 157 -12.48 4.81 10.70
N ASP A 158 -12.77 4.73 9.40
CA ASP A 158 -13.93 3.99 8.88
C ASP A 158 -13.80 2.48 9.10
N LEU A 159 -12.61 1.91 8.90
CA LEU A 159 -12.34 0.51 9.20
C LEU A 159 -12.56 0.17 10.68
N LEU A 160 -12.10 1.03 11.60
CA LEU A 160 -12.32 0.84 13.04
C LEU A 160 -13.80 0.90 13.41
N LEU A 161 -14.58 1.76 12.74
CA LEU A 161 -16.03 1.80 12.91
C LEU A 161 -16.68 0.51 12.41
N CYS A 162 -16.29 0.00 11.25
CA CYS A 162 -16.78 -1.26 10.70
C CYS A 162 -16.45 -2.44 11.62
N PHE A 163 -15.25 -2.47 12.18
CA PHE A 163 -14.81 -3.53 13.09
C PHE A 163 -15.38 -3.43 14.50
N GLY A 164 -15.87 -2.25 14.88
CA GLY A 164 -16.44 -2.03 16.22
C GLY A 164 -15.40 -2.08 17.35
N THR A 165 -14.11 -1.91 17.02
CA THR A 165 -13.02 -1.97 18.00
C THR A 165 -12.00 -0.85 17.78
N ARG A 166 -11.28 -0.51 18.85
CA ARG A 166 -10.07 0.33 18.81
C ARG A 166 -8.82 -0.42 19.26
N ALA A 167 -8.95 -1.68 19.67
CA ALA A 167 -7.85 -2.56 19.98
C ALA A 167 -7.24 -3.09 18.65
N ALA A 168 -6.64 -2.18 17.88
CA ALA A 168 -6.13 -2.46 16.56
C ALA A 168 -4.70 -1.91 16.36
N VAL A 169 -4.04 -2.40 15.30
CA VAL A 169 -2.69 -1.99 14.91
C VAL A 169 -2.70 -1.58 13.45
N MET A 170 -1.94 -0.54 13.09
CA MET A 170 -1.63 -0.20 11.71
C MET A 170 -0.26 -0.77 11.32
N VAL A 171 -0.20 -1.50 10.22
CA VAL A 171 1.03 -2.05 9.61
C VAL A 171 1.22 -1.39 8.25
N GLY A 172 2.39 -0.82 8.00
CA GLY A 172 2.67 -0.14 6.75
C GLY A 172 4.17 0.11 6.52
N ASP A 173 4.53 0.59 5.34
CA ASP A 173 5.91 0.85 4.93
C ASP A 173 6.21 2.35 4.73
N ARG A 174 5.23 3.23 4.98
CA ARG A 174 5.36 4.69 4.80
C ARG A 174 5.08 5.48 6.07
N VAL A 175 5.70 6.65 6.17
CA VAL A 175 5.42 7.64 7.23
C VAL A 175 3.92 7.95 7.31
N GLY A 176 3.22 7.99 6.15
CA GLY A 176 1.77 8.22 6.09
C GLY A 176 0.95 7.15 6.80
N ASP A 177 1.39 5.89 6.80
CA ASP A 177 0.73 4.78 7.49
C ASP A 177 0.84 4.95 9.00
N MET A 178 2.06 5.27 9.45
CA MET A 178 2.34 5.53 10.86
C MET A 178 1.56 6.75 11.37
N HIS A 179 1.44 7.78 10.52
CA HIS A 179 0.60 8.94 10.83
C HIS A 179 -0.87 8.54 10.98
N ALA A 180 -1.42 7.83 9.99
CA ALA A 180 -2.82 7.40 10.00
C ALA A 180 -3.15 6.50 11.21
N GLY A 181 -2.24 5.59 11.58
CA GLY A 181 -2.36 4.79 12.78
C GLY A 181 -2.43 5.68 14.03
N ARG A 182 -1.44 6.56 14.23
CA ARG A 182 -1.35 7.40 15.44
C ARG A 182 -2.51 8.38 15.61
N VAL A 183 -2.97 9.04 14.55
CA VAL A 183 -4.11 9.98 14.67
C VAL A 183 -5.41 9.26 15.02
N ASN A 184 -5.50 7.97 14.72
CA ASN A 184 -6.61 7.10 15.12
C ASN A 184 -6.39 6.39 16.46
N GLY A 185 -5.29 6.69 17.17
CA GLY A 185 -4.97 6.12 18.48
C GLY A 185 -4.45 4.68 18.44
N LEU A 186 -3.97 4.22 17.28
CA LEU A 186 -3.43 2.88 17.11
C LEU A 186 -1.94 2.83 17.40
N ARG A 187 -1.48 1.65 17.85
CA ARG A 187 -0.08 1.27 17.76
C ARG A 187 0.27 1.00 16.30
N THR A 188 1.56 1.11 15.98
CA THR A 188 2.03 1.05 14.59
C THR A 188 3.21 0.10 14.43
N VAL A 189 3.22 -0.65 13.34
CA VAL A 189 4.35 -1.48 12.89
C VAL A 189 4.88 -0.96 11.57
N ALA A 190 6.14 -0.56 11.54
CA ALA A 190 6.84 -0.19 10.32
C ALA A 190 7.46 -1.43 9.67
N TYR A 191 7.03 -1.73 8.46
CA TYR A 191 7.68 -2.75 7.62
C TYR A 191 8.74 -2.09 6.73
N THR A 192 9.98 -2.56 6.83
CA THR A 192 11.14 -2.01 6.09
C THR A 192 11.75 -2.99 5.09
N GLY A 193 11.15 -4.16 4.92
CA GLY A 193 11.66 -5.22 4.02
C GLY A 193 11.37 -5.01 2.53
N ALA A 194 10.70 -3.92 2.15
CA ALA A 194 10.43 -3.55 0.76
C ALA A 194 11.09 -2.20 0.42
N PHE A 195 10.38 -1.34 -0.29
CA PHE A 195 10.87 -0.06 -0.82
C PHE A 195 10.29 1.17 -0.10
N GLY A 196 9.76 0.99 1.11
CA GLY A 196 9.16 2.04 1.92
C GLY A 196 10.12 3.10 2.45
N ASP A 197 9.64 3.88 3.40
CA ASP A 197 10.44 4.88 4.08
C ASP A 197 11.42 4.23 5.08
N SER A 198 12.45 4.98 5.51
CA SER A 198 13.37 4.46 6.50
C SER A 198 12.69 4.26 7.86
N ALA A 199 13.13 3.26 8.61
CA ALA A 199 12.63 2.99 9.96
C ALA A 199 12.69 4.22 10.88
N GLU A 200 13.78 5.01 10.78
CA GLU A 200 13.97 6.26 11.54
C GLU A 200 12.91 7.30 11.20
N ALA A 201 12.61 7.50 9.90
CA ALA A 201 11.60 8.44 9.45
C ALA A 201 10.18 8.03 9.89
N MET A 202 9.89 6.73 9.91
CA MET A 202 8.58 6.22 10.30
C MET A 202 8.28 6.36 11.78
N GLY A 203 9.28 6.16 12.67
CA GLY A 203 9.13 6.33 14.11
C GLY A 203 7.97 5.50 14.71
N ALA A 204 7.80 4.25 14.24
CA ALA A 204 6.76 3.34 14.66
C ALA A 204 6.99 2.77 16.08
N ASP A 205 5.97 2.15 16.67
CA ASP A 205 6.11 1.44 17.95
C ASP A 205 6.98 0.19 17.80
N TRP A 206 6.87 -0.49 16.65
CA TRP A 206 7.72 -1.63 16.27
C TRP A 206 8.20 -1.49 14.82
N THR A 207 9.33 -2.08 14.54
CA THR A 207 9.91 -2.11 13.19
C THR A 207 10.43 -3.52 12.91
N THR A 208 10.15 -4.01 11.69
CA THR A 208 10.69 -5.28 11.20
C THR A 208 10.89 -5.22 9.69
N ASP A 209 11.80 -6.02 9.16
CA ASP A 209 11.99 -6.29 7.73
C ASP A 209 11.44 -7.67 7.30
N ASP A 210 10.82 -8.41 8.24
CA ASP A 210 10.18 -9.70 8.01
C ASP A 210 8.71 -9.67 8.44
N LEU A 211 7.78 -9.78 7.49
CA LEU A 211 6.34 -9.85 7.79
C LEU A 211 5.97 -11.07 8.65
N GLY A 212 6.74 -12.14 8.60
CA GLY A 212 6.53 -13.32 9.46
C GLY A 212 6.69 -13.02 10.95
N GLU A 213 7.50 -12.02 11.32
CA GLU A 213 7.73 -11.63 12.71
C GLU A 213 6.62 -10.75 13.29
N VAL A 214 5.78 -10.11 12.45
CA VAL A 214 4.75 -9.17 12.92
C VAL A 214 3.81 -9.83 13.92
N VAL A 215 3.45 -11.10 13.71
CA VAL A 215 2.56 -11.84 14.64
C VAL A 215 3.18 -11.98 16.02
N GLU A 216 4.47 -12.28 16.09
CA GLU A 216 5.20 -12.46 17.36
C GLU A 216 5.40 -11.11 18.06
N LEU A 217 5.74 -10.05 17.31
CA LEU A 217 5.83 -8.69 17.84
C LEU A 217 4.54 -8.27 18.53
N LEU A 218 3.40 -8.51 17.86
CA LEU A 218 2.09 -8.14 18.39
C LEU A 218 1.63 -9.07 19.55
N ALA A 219 2.02 -10.35 19.53
CA ALA A 219 1.72 -11.28 20.62
C ALA A 219 2.48 -10.95 21.92
N GLY A 220 3.65 -10.35 21.80
CA GLY A 220 4.47 -9.89 22.94
C GLY A 220 4.12 -8.50 23.46
N ALA A 221 3.16 -7.80 22.82
CA ALA A 221 2.77 -6.45 23.22
C ALA A 221 1.96 -6.47 24.55
N GLU A 222 2.20 -5.48 25.40
CA GLU A 222 1.32 -5.26 26.55
C GLU A 222 0.00 -4.64 26.09
N PRO A 223 -1.14 -5.08 26.64
CA PRO A 223 -2.43 -4.46 26.33
C PRO A 223 -2.41 -2.98 26.75
N SER A 224 -2.91 -2.11 25.85
CA SER A 224 -2.98 -0.65 26.05
C SER A 224 -4.09 -0.27 27.04
#